data_3a52bed6cc73dcec119f849ee2378d70
#
_entry.id   3a52bed6cc73dcec119f849ee2378d70
#
_cell.length_a   1.000
_cell.length_b   1.000
_cell.length_c   1.000
_cell.angle_alpha   90.00
_cell.angle_beta   90.00
_cell.angle_gamma   90.00
#
_symmetry.space_group_name_H-M   'P 1'
#
loop_
_entity.id
_entity.type
_entity.pdbx_description
1 polymer ?
#
loop_
_entity_poly.entity_id
_entity_poly.type
_entity_poly.pdbx_seq_one_letter_code
_entity_poly.pdbx_strand_id
1 'polypeptide(L)'
;MKRLAETYGIEAAQVESFIHGATVGVNTVIQRKGATMALFTTENFADVLEVARLRMPESYSLFSTRPEPLISRDRVFGIKERLRADGSVHTPLDEASVLDAIARAKAHGAEGIIVSLLHSFRNAMHEEA
;
A
#
# COMPACT_ATOMS: atom_id res chain seq x y z
N MET A 1 22.03 -14.29 -17.91
CA MET A 1 23.46 -14.20 -18.31
C MET A 1 23.96 -15.54 -18.88
N LYS A 2 23.96 -16.68 -18.17
CA LYS A 2 24.43 -17.99 -18.73
C LYS A 2 23.81 -18.32 -20.10
N ARG A 3 22.49 -18.20 -20.27
CA ARG A 3 21.80 -18.48 -21.54
C ARG A 3 22.19 -17.55 -22.70
N LEU A 4 22.55 -16.29 -22.43
CA LEU A 4 23.01 -15.36 -23.44
C LEU A 4 24.43 -15.73 -23.95
N ALA A 5 25.32 -16.13 -23.03
CA ALA A 5 26.64 -16.62 -23.40
C ALA A 5 26.57 -17.91 -24.21
N GLU A 6 25.73 -18.87 -23.79
CA GLU A 6 25.55 -20.16 -24.46
C GLU A 6 24.89 -20.02 -25.85
N THR A 7 23.91 -19.11 -26.00
CA THR A 7 23.13 -18.99 -27.25
C THR A 7 23.78 -18.05 -28.27
N TYR A 8 24.44 -16.98 -27.80
CA TYR A 8 24.93 -15.90 -28.68
C TYR A 8 26.46 -15.67 -28.58
N GLY A 9 27.18 -16.45 -27.76
CA GLY A 9 28.62 -16.30 -27.57
C GLY A 9 29.07 -14.98 -26.94
N ILE A 10 28.14 -14.28 -26.22
CA ILE A 10 28.44 -12.99 -25.59
C ILE A 10 28.99 -13.25 -24.19
N GLU A 11 30.22 -12.85 -23.92
CA GLU A 11 30.82 -12.94 -22.59
C GLU A 11 30.31 -11.84 -21.67
N ALA A 12 30.14 -12.12 -20.37
CA ALA A 12 29.64 -11.16 -19.39
C ALA A 12 30.50 -9.87 -19.32
N ALA A 13 31.80 -9.98 -19.60
CA ALA A 13 32.74 -8.83 -19.65
C ALA A 13 32.49 -7.87 -20.83
N GLN A 14 31.75 -8.29 -21.85
CA GLN A 14 31.40 -7.49 -23.03
C GLN A 14 30.11 -6.70 -22.86
N VAL A 15 29.39 -6.93 -21.74
CA VAL A 15 28.10 -6.28 -21.46
C VAL A 15 28.31 -5.03 -20.62
N GLU A 16 28.17 -3.86 -21.23
CA GLU A 16 28.30 -2.55 -20.57
C GLU A 16 27.12 -2.25 -19.63
N SER A 17 25.91 -2.65 -20.01
CA SER A 17 24.72 -2.46 -19.17
C SER A 17 23.71 -3.56 -19.39
N PHE A 18 23.02 -3.95 -18.32
CA PHE A 18 21.92 -4.93 -18.35
C PHE A 18 20.70 -4.34 -17.67
N ILE A 19 19.64 -4.11 -18.45
CA ILE A 19 18.38 -3.57 -17.95
C ILE A 19 17.36 -4.71 -17.95
N HIS A 20 16.81 -5.03 -16.78
CA HIS A 20 15.76 -6.02 -16.61
C HIS A 20 14.48 -5.37 -16.06
N GLY A 21 13.38 -5.55 -16.78
CA GLY A 21 12.07 -5.12 -16.35
C GLY A 21 11.20 -6.33 -15.99
N ALA A 22 10.50 -6.26 -14.86
CA ALA A 22 9.55 -7.28 -14.45
C ALA A 22 8.18 -6.66 -14.17
N THR A 23 7.12 -7.28 -14.69
CA THR A 23 5.72 -6.84 -14.49
C THR A 23 5.01 -7.61 -13.38
N VAL A 24 5.74 -8.36 -12.56
CA VAL A 24 5.18 -9.24 -11.52
C VAL A 24 4.32 -8.45 -10.53
N GLY A 25 4.81 -7.31 -10.03
CA GLY A 25 4.08 -6.47 -9.08
C GLY A 25 2.78 -5.92 -9.67
N VAL A 26 2.83 -5.42 -10.90
CA VAL A 26 1.64 -4.91 -11.60
C VAL A 26 0.63 -6.03 -11.84
N ASN A 27 1.08 -7.21 -12.26
CA ASN A 27 0.23 -8.37 -12.47
C ASN A 27 -0.43 -8.85 -11.17
N THR A 28 0.30 -8.83 -10.05
CA THR A 28 -0.22 -9.16 -8.72
C THR A 28 -1.38 -8.24 -8.34
N VAL A 29 -1.22 -6.93 -8.55
CA VAL A 29 -2.26 -5.93 -8.27
C VAL A 29 -3.47 -6.11 -9.19
N ILE A 30 -3.27 -6.26 -10.51
CA ILE A 30 -4.36 -6.42 -11.49
C ILE A 30 -5.13 -7.73 -11.24
N GLN A 31 -4.44 -8.82 -10.94
CA GLN A 31 -5.05 -10.13 -10.70
C GLN A 31 -5.59 -10.28 -9.27
N ARG A 32 -5.32 -9.32 -8.39
CA ARG A 32 -5.65 -9.38 -6.95
C ARG A 32 -5.13 -10.66 -6.27
N LYS A 33 -3.98 -11.15 -6.74
CA LYS A 33 -3.30 -12.35 -6.22
C LYS A 33 -2.04 -11.91 -5.51
N GLY A 34 -2.05 -11.93 -4.20
CA GLY A 34 -0.90 -11.53 -3.39
C GLY A 34 -1.12 -11.91 -1.94
N ALA A 35 -0.19 -11.53 -1.08
CA ALA A 35 -0.33 -11.68 0.35
C ALA A 35 -1.56 -10.93 0.88
N THR A 36 -2.16 -11.45 1.92
CA THR A 36 -3.27 -10.78 2.62
C THR A 36 -2.72 -9.58 3.40
N MET A 37 -3.03 -8.37 2.91
CA MET A 37 -2.49 -7.14 3.50
C MET A 37 -3.50 -6.46 4.43
N ALA A 38 -2.99 -5.82 5.49
CA ALA A 38 -3.71 -4.84 6.28
C ALA A 38 -3.21 -3.42 5.96
N LEU A 39 -4.07 -2.43 6.09
CA LEU A 39 -3.73 -1.01 5.94
C LEU A 39 -3.81 -0.32 7.29
N PHE A 40 -2.73 0.36 7.68
CA PHE A 40 -2.70 1.30 8.80
C PHE A 40 -2.78 2.71 8.25
N THR A 41 -3.76 3.47 8.69
CA THR A 41 -3.98 4.85 8.28
C THR A 41 -4.29 5.72 9.48
N THR A 42 -4.28 7.03 9.33
CA THR A 42 -4.66 7.97 10.39
C THR A 42 -6.08 7.67 10.89
N GLU A 43 -6.29 7.72 12.19
CA GLU A 43 -7.60 7.56 12.82
C GLU A 43 -8.67 8.44 12.17
N ASN A 44 -9.89 7.90 12.00
CA ASN A 44 -11.03 8.51 11.28
C ASN A 44 -10.87 8.62 9.75
N PHE A 45 -9.81 8.03 9.16
CA PHE A 45 -9.62 7.97 7.70
C PHE A 45 -9.66 6.53 7.15
N ALA A 46 -10.19 5.60 7.91
CA ALA A 46 -10.25 4.20 7.53
C ALA A 46 -11.11 3.93 6.27
N ASP A 47 -11.97 4.88 5.88
CA ASP A 47 -12.83 4.78 4.70
C ASP A 47 -12.16 5.29 3.41
N VAL A 48 -10.87 5.66 3.47
CA VAL A 48 -10.15 6.28 2.36
C VAL A 48 -10.19 5.45 1.08
N LEU A 49 -10.11 4.12 1.20
CA LEU A 49 -10.16 3.21 0.06
C LEU A 49 -11.58 3.10 -0.53
N GLU A 50 -12.60 3.16 0.30
CA GLU A 50 -14.01 3.08 -0.12
C GLU A 50 -14.48 4.40 -0.73
N VAL A 51 -14.09 5.53 -0.14
CA VAL A 51 -14.43 6.87 -0.65
C VAL A 51 -13.83 7.10 -2.03
N ALA A 52 -12.59 6.61 -2.30
CA ALA A 52 -11.94 6.56 -3.61
C ALA A 52 -12.10 7.87 -4.43
N ARG A 53 -12.00 9.05 -3.77
CA ARG A 53 -12.25 10.38 -4.34
C ARG A 53 -13.66 10.57 -4.93
N LEU A 54 -14.65 9.84 -4.43
CA LEU A 54 -16.05 9.87 -4.90
C LEU A 54 -16.21 9.53 -6.41
N ARG A 55 -15.23 8.87 -7.00
CA ARG A 55 -15.32 8.46 -8.42
C ARG A 55 -16.21 7.24 -8.53
N MET A 56 -17.31 7.39 -9.28
CA MET A 56 -18.19 6.28 -9.66
C MET A 56 -17.86 5.89 -11.11
N PRO A 57 -17.85 4.60 -11.45
CA PRO A 57 -17.63 4.15 -12.83
C PRO A 57 -18.66 4.73 -13.79
N GLU A 58 -19.92 4.82 -13.39
CA GLU A 58 -21.04 5.37 -14.13
C GLU A 58 -21.79 6.37 -13.27
N SER A 59 -21.48 7.67 -13.41
CA SER A 59 -21.99 8.73 -12.52
C SER A 59 -23.52 8.93 -12.58
N TYR A 60 -24.17 8.52 -13.68
CA TYR A 60 -25.60 8.71 -13.90
C TYR A 60 -26.40 7.39 -13.86
N SER A 61 -25.80 6.28 -13.47
CA SER A 61 -26.46 4.99 -13.34
C SER A 61 -26.88 4.73 -11.90
N LEU A 62 -28.16 4.39 -11.69
CA LEU A 62 -28.67 3.95 -10.40
C LEU A 62 -28.08 2.58 -9.96
N PHE A 63 -27.52 1.84 -10.90
CA PHE A 63 -26.89 0.52 -10.68
C PHE A 63 -25.37 0.60 -10.62
N SER A 64 -24.79 1.80 -10.64
CA SER A 64 -23.36 1.96 -10.53
C SER A 64 -22.85 1.46 -9.19
N THR A 65 -21.94 0.50 -9.23
CA THR A 65 -21.27 -0.03 -8.04
C THR A 65 -19.80 0.41 -8.02
N ARG A 66 -19.29 0.70 -6.82
CA ARG A 66 -17.86 1.00 -6.67
C ARG A 66 -17.03 -0.26 -6.89
N PRO A 67 -15.85 -0.15 -7.51
CA PRO A 67 -14.91 -1.25 -7.53
C PRO A 67 -14.54 -1.67 -6.11
N GLU A 68 -14.46 -2.95 -5.88
CA GLU A 68 -14.01 -3.49 -4.59
C GLU A 68 -12.59 -2.99 -4.28
N PRO A 69 -12.32 -2.46 -3.08
CA PRO A 69 -10.97 -2.03 -2.69
C PRO A 69 -9.96 -3.18 -2.72
N LEU A 70 -8.67 -2.88 -2.87
CA LEU A 70 -7.60 -3.89 -2.80
C LEU A 70 -7.48 -4.50 -1.41
N ILE A 71 -7.77 -3.72 -0.37
CA ILE A 71 -7.81 -4.15 1.03
C ILE A 71 -9.23 -3.91 1.52
N SER A 72 -9.89 -4.97 2.00
CA SER A 72 -11.24 -4.90 2.54
C SER A 72 -11.29 -4.07 3.84
N ARG A 73 -12.43 -3.45 4.11
CA ARG A 73 -12.63 -2.51 5.22
C ARG A 73 -12.30 -3.09 6.60
N ASP A 74 -12.53 -4.38 6.80
CA ASP A 74 -12.23 -5.13 8.02
C ASP A 74 -10.74 -5.26 8.32
N ARG A 75 -9.88 -4.98 7.32
CA ARG A 75 -8.41 -4.99 7.43
C ARG A 75 -7.80 -3.59 7.33
N VAL A 76 -8.60 -2.54 7.47
CA VAL A 76 -8.14 -1.15 7.55
C VAL A 76 -8.27 -0.66 8.99
N PHE A 77 -7.15 -0.28 9.60
CA PHE A 77 -7.07 0.11 11.02
C PHE A 77 -6.59 1.54 11.14
N GLY A 78 -7.30 2.33 11.98
CA GLY A 78 -6.93 3.69 12.31
C GLY A 78 -5.87 3.73 13.41
N ILE A 79 -4.80 4.50 13.19
CA ILE A 79 -3.74 4.78 14.15
C ILE A 79 -3.96 6.18 14.71
N LYS A 80 -3.89 6.31 16.03
CA LYS A 80 -4.01 7.61 16.71
C LYS A 80 -2.74 8.42 16.51
N GLU A 81 -2.77 9.26 15.51
CA GLU A 81 -1.75 10.23 15.17
C GLU A 81 -2.36 11.30 14.27
N ARG A 82 -1.72 12.45 14.11
CA ARG A 82 -2.13 13.43 13.11
C ARG A 82 -0.99 14.36 12.76
N LEU A 83 -0.68 14.46 11.48
CA LEU A 83 0.11 15.53 10.89
C LEU A 83 -0.79 16.57 10.21
N ARG A 84 -0.37 17.82 10.22
CA ARG A 84 -1.00 18.90 9.44
C ARG A 84 -0.42 18.94 8.03
N ALA A 85 -1.09 19.69 7.16
CA ALA A 85 -0.67 19.85 5.77
C ALA A 85 0.71 20.51 5.59
N ASP A 86 1.17 21.27 6.60
CA ASP A 86 2.51 21.87 6.65
C ASP A 86 3.59 20.90 7.16
N GLY A 87 3.21 19.69 7.60
CA GLY A 87 4.10 18.66 8.18
C GLY A 87 4.30 18.79 9.68
N SER A 88 3.69 19.78 10.35
CA SER A 88 3.74 19.89 11.81
C SER A 88 2.90 18.81 12.49
N VAL A 89 3.37 18.34 13.65
CA VAL A 89 2.64 17.34 14.45
C VAL A 89 1.47 18.04 15.14
N HIS A 90 0.25 17.54 14.86
CA HIS A 90 -0.95 17.95 15.59
C HIS A 90 -1.24 17.01 16.76
N THR A 91 -1.16 15.71 16.50
CA THR A 91 -1.30 14.68 17.52
C THR A 91 -0.10 13.73 17.39
N PRO A 92 0.69 13.55 18.46
CA PRO A 92 1.79 12.60 18.45
C PRO A 92 1.30 11.17 18.18
N LEU A 93 2.20 10.32 17.68
CA LEU A 93 1.92 8.91 17.47
C LEU A 93 1.66 8.22 18.83
N ASP A 94 0.52 7.54 18.93
CA ASP A 94 0.18 6.68 20.06
C ASP A 94 0.61 5.25 19.76
N GLU A 95 1.75 4.85 20.31
CA GLU A 95 2.30 3.49 20.15
C GLU A 95 1.33 2.40 20.63
N ALA A 96 0.51 2.66 21.63
CA ALA A 96 -0.47 1.69 22.10
C ALA A 96 -1.53 1.41 21.02
N SER A 97 -1.93 2.42 20.27
CA SER A 97 -2.85 2.25 19.13
C SER A 97 -2.23 1.43 17.99
N VAL A 98 -0.91 1.56 17.78
CA VAL A 98 -0.17 0.75 16.79
C VAL A 98 -0.15 -0.72 17.19
N LEU A 99 0.16 -1.00 18.47
CA LEU A 99 0.19 -2.39 18.99
C LEU A 99 -1.20 -3.05 18.93
N ASP A 100 -2.26 -2.32 19.26
CA ASP A 100 -3.64 -2.81 19.10
C ASP A 100 -3.96 -3.12 17.63
N ALA A 101 -3.61 -2.21 16.72
CA ALA A 101 -3.82 -2.40 15.29
C ALA A 101 -3.06 -3.63 14.76
N ILE A 102 -1.82 -3.88 15.21
CA ILE A 102 -1.05 -5.07 14.86
C ILE A 102 -1.74 -6.35 15.36
N ALA A 103 -2.22 -6.36 16.60
CA ALA A 103 -2.92 -7.52 17.16
C ALA A 103 -4.20 -7.83 16.36
N ARG A 104 -4.97 -6.80 16.00
CA ARG A 104 -6.19 -6.93 15.19
C ARG A 104 -5.87 -7.38 13.76
N ALA A 105 -4.85 -6.81 13.13
CA ALA A 105 -4.41 -7.22 11.79
C ALA A 105 -4.04 -8.71 11.75
N LYS A 106 -3.30 -9.20 12.75
CA LYS A 106 -2.97 -10.63 12.89
C LYS A 106 -4.23 -11.49 13.08
N ALA A 107 -5.18 -11.04 13.91
CA ALA A 107 -6.44 -11.75 14.12
C ALA A 107 -7.29 -11.87 12.84
N HIS A 108 -7.19 -10.88 11.94
CA HIS A 108 -7.82 -10.90 10.62
C HIS A 108 -6.96 -11.60 9.53
N GLY A 109 -5.91 -12.31 9.92
CA GLY A 109 -5.09 -13.12 9.02
C GLY A 109 -4.20 -12.32 8.07
N ALA A 110 -3.82 -11.09 8.44
CA ALA A 110 -2.92 -10.30 7.63
C ALA A 110 -1.51 -10.89 7.64
N GLU A 111 -0.94 -11.07 6.46
CA GLU A 111 0.42 -11.56 6.21
C GLU A 111 1.42 -10.41 6.09
N GLY A 112 0.91 -9.18 5.85
CA GLY A 112 1.72 -7.98 5.76
C GLY A 112 0.91 -6.73 6.10
N ILE A 113 1.63 -5.64 6.36
CA ILE A 113 1.06 -4.35 6.73
C ILE A 113 1.54 -3.30 5.73
N ILE A 114 0.63 -2.46 5.29
CA ILE A 114 0.91 -1.23 4.55
C ILE A 114 0.62 -0.07 5.49
N VAL A 115 1.57 0.82 5.69
CA VAL A 115 1.38 2.06 6.45
C VAL A 115 1.19 3.21 5.47
N SER A 116 0.14 3.99 5.66
CA SER A 116 -0.15 5.17 4.85
C SER A 116 -0.88 6.20 5.72
N LEU A 117 -0.10 7.06 6.33
CA LEU A 117 -0.59 8.10 7.22
C LEU A 117 -0.80 9.42 6.46
N LEU A 118 -1.73 10.24 6.94
CA LEU A 118 -2.03 11.52 6.31
C LEU A 118 -0.85 12.48 6.43
N HIS A 119 -0.49 13.07 5.29
CA HIS A 119 0.60 14.04 5.17
C HIS A 119 2.01 13.48 5.42
N SER A 120 2.20 12.15 5.45
CA SER A 120 3.51 11.50 5.59
C SER A 120 4.50 11.92 4.49
N PHE A 121 4.02 12.30 3.30
CA PHE A 121 4.86 12.86 2.24
C PHE A 121 5.51 14.20 2.59
N ARG A 122 5.03 14.90 3.62
CA ARG A 122 5.62 16.13 4.16
C ARG A 122 6.57 15.86 5.32
N ASN A 123 6.22 14.88 6.15
CA ASN A 123 6.99 14.50 7.32
C ASN A 123 6.73 13.01 7.61
N ALA A 124 7.72 12.17 7.39
CA ALA A 124 7.59 10.71 7.51
C ALA A 124 7.78 10.21 8.96
N MET A 125 8.01 11.09 9.93
CA MET A 125 8.44 10.71 11.28
C MET A 125 7.53 9.67 11.97
N HIS A 126 6.21 9.70 11.70
CA HIS A 126 5.27 8.73 12.29
C HIS A 126 5.23 7.40 11.54
N GLU A 127 5.68 7.36 10.27
CA GLU A 127 5.82 6.11 9.51
C GLU A 127 7.18 5.44 9.74
N GLU A 128 8.19 6.20 10.18
CA GLU A 128 9.55 5.73 10.46
C GLU A 128 9.72 5.26 11.91
N ALA A 129 8.79 5.61 12.80
CA ALA A 129 8.82 5.23 14.21
C ALA A 129 8.30 3.80 14.43
#